data_f73f54e5cdd7c246c3ad7b6d0d272b17
#
_entry.id   f73f54e5cdd7c246c3ad7b6d0d272b17
#
_cell.length_a   1.000
_cell.length_b   1.000
_cell.length_c   1.000
_cell.angle_alpha   90.00
_cell.angle_beta   90.00
_cell.angle_gamma   90.00
#
_symmetry.space_group_name_H-M   'P 1'
#
loop_
_entity.id
_entity.type
_entity.pdbx_description
1 polymer ?
#
loop_
_entity_poly.entity_id
_entity_poly.type
_entity_poly.pdbx_seq_one_letter_code
_entity_poly.pdbx_strand_id
1 'polypeptide(L)'
;MRGAGYLRFAAAALFLALAAYLGAGFLRETEAPETLRAERVTESRSLCLEGTVIRDERYVTCSDGEAYFPFRTGERVRGGEVVAVRQEALEDYLSCLDAKNGAKPEKGELRGLIYAPCAGFFSNYLDGWEELSLENFDAFTPSVPENAVGKIVQGGWFFVADTKEAEQLRPGQRVTLTLLDSYGAQVLSNRGGRLVIRCREGLSDILNARRLTLTVTLSESSGIKVPLSALRHEENEAYVYVLKAGLEEKCPVEIIYQNENYCLVREDKLREGMAIILQTDKEK
;
A
#
# COMPACT_ATOMS: atom_id res chain seq x y z
N MET A 1 -75.99 -47.68 -32.00
CA MET A 1 -75.04 -46.62 -32.33
C MET A 1 -74.83 -45.67 -31.14
N ARG A 2 -74.49 -46.13 -29.93
CA ARG A 2 -74.25 -45.26 -28.75
C ARG A 2 -72.82 -45.27 -28.20
N GLY A 3 -71.84 -45.96 -28.84
CA GLY A 3 -70.44 -46.07 -28.31
C GLY A 3 -69.48 -45.05 -28.85
N ALA A 4 -69.73 -44.41 -30.01
CA ALA A 4 -68.81 -43.50 -30.63
C ALA A 4 -68.73 -42.09 -29.95
N GLY A 5 -69.77 -41.69 -29.20
CA GLY A 5 -69.82 -40.43 -28.47
C GLY A 5 -68.94 -40.45 -27.22
N TYR A 6 -68.98 -41.55 -26.47
CA TYR A 6 -68.18 -41.68 -25.23
C TYR A 6 -66.66 -41.73 -25.51
N LEU A 7 -66.27 -42.35 -26.63
CA LEU A 7 -64.83 -42.41 -26.99
C LEU A 7 -64.23 -41.00 -27.37
N ARG A 8 -65.09 -40.19 -28.01
CA ARG A 8 -64.69 -38.78 -28.34
C ARG A 8 -64.62 -37.88 -27.10
N PHE A 9 -65.55 -38.05 -26.13
CA PHE A 9 -65.51 -37.32 -24.87
C PHE A 9 -64.37 -37.78 -23.99
N ALA A 10 -64.06 -39.06 -23.93
CA ALA A 10 -62.90 -39.56 -23.18
C ALA A 10 -61.54 -39.06 -23.79
N ALA A 11 -61.43 -39.04 -25.11
CA ALA A 11 -60.25 -38.50 -25.80
C ALA A 11 -60.07 -36.98 -25.60
N ALA A 12 -61.16 -36.19 -25.62
CA ALA A 12 -61.14 -34.76 -25.33
C ALA A 12 -60.75 -34.46 -23.86
N ALA A 13 -61.28 -35.23 -22.93
CA ALA A 13 -60.97 -35.11 -21.50
C ALA A 13 -59.49 -35.45 -21.23
N LEU A 14 -58.97 -36.51 -21.90
CA LEU A 14 -57.54 -36.88 -21.77
C LEU A 14 -56.63 -35.81 -22.37
N PHE A 15 -57.01 -35.20 -23.51
CA PHE A 15 -56.26 -34.11 -24.12
C PHE A 15 -56.24 -32.84 -23.24
N LEU A 16 -57.41 -32.50 -22.65
CA LEU A 16 -57.49 -31.37 -21.71
C LEU A 16 -56.72 -31.61 -20.43
N ALA A 17 -56.71 -32.82 -19.91
CA ALA A 17 -55.92 -33.20 -18.75
C ALA A 17 -54.40 -33.14 -19.06
N LEU A 18 -53.99 -33.60 -20.23
CA LEU A 18 -52.59 -33.52 -20.69
C LEU A 18 -52.16 -32.08 -20.97
N ALA A 19 -53.05 -31.28 -21.57
CA ALA A 19 -52.80 -29.86 -21.79
C ALA A 19 -52.70 -29.06 -20.49
N ALA A 20 -53.55 -29.37 -19.50
CA ALA A 20 -53.51 -28.80 -18.15
C ALA A 20 -52.26 -29.24 -17.40
N TYR A 21 -51.85 -30.50 -17.53
CA TYR A 21 -50.62 -31.03 -16.94
C TYR A 21 -49.36 -30.37 -17.56
N LEU A 22 -49.32 -30.25 -18.85
CA LEU A 22 -48.23 -29.55 -19.54
C LEU A 22 -48.25 -28.04 -19.27
N GLY A 23 -49.43 -27.42 -19.19
CA GLY A 23 -49.59 -26.01 -18.83
C GLY A 23 -49.18 -25.72 -17.37
N ALA A 24 -49.56 -26.62 -16.42
CA ALA A 24 -49.13 -26.50 -15.05
C ALA A 24 -47.61 -26.70 -14.87
N GLY A 25 -46.98 -27.48 -15.75
CA GLY A 25 -45.52 -27.62 -15.81
C GLY A 25 -44.81 -26.33 -16.30
N PHE A 26 -45.45 -25.62 -17.25
CA PHE A 26 -44.96 -24.34 -17.77
C PHE A 26 -45.25 -23.17 -16.81
N LEU A 27 -46.25 -23.26 -15.95
CA LEU A 27 -46.60 -22.25 -14.94
C LEU A 27 -45.89 -22.46 -13.60
N ARG A 28 -45.07 -23.47 -13.43
CA ARG A 28 -44.06 -23.43 -12.39
C ARG A 28 -43.04 -22.35 -12.83
N GLU A 29 -43.33 -21.11 -12.44
CA GLU A 29 -42.31 -20.08 -12.35
C GLU A 29 -41.16 -20.68 -11.52
N THR A 30 -40.13 -21.17 -12.21
CA THR A 30 -38.83 -21.35 -11.62
C THR A 30 -38.40 -19.93 -11.27
N GLU A 31 -38.62 -19.54 -10.01
CA GLU A 31 -38.06 -18.30 -9.47
C GLU A 31 -36.59 -18.30 -9.93
N ALA A 32 -36.22 -17.32 -10.76
CA ALA A 32 -34.84 -17.21 -11.22
C ALA A 32 -33.95 -17.14 -9.97
N PRO A 33 -32.89 -17.95 -9.94
CA PRO A 33 -32.00 -17.95 -8.78
C PRO A 33 -31.47 -16.54 -8.51
N GLU A 34 -31.47 -16.15 -7.26
CA GLU A 34 -30.85 -14.88 -6.86
C GLU A 34 -29.36 -14.92 -7.20
N THR A 35 -28.91 -13.92 -7.96
CA THR A 35 -27.55 -13.88 -8.44
C THR A 35 -26.86 -12.59 -8.03
N LEU A 36 -25.56 -12.69 -7.74
CA LEU A 36 -24.66 -11.57 -7.51
C LEU A 36 -23.64 -11.54 -8.64
N ARG A 37 -23.31 -10.35 -9.15
CA ARG A 37 -22.20 -10.20 -10.10
C ARG A 37 -20.87 -10.32 -9.37
N ALA A 38 -19.99 -11.15 -9.93
CA ALA A 38 -18.61 -11.30 -9.48
C ALA A 38 -17.86 -9.99 -9.67
N GLU A 39 -17.31 -9.44 -8.60
CA GLU A 39 -16.52 -8.21 -8.59
C GLU A 39 -15.11 -8.51 -8.11
N ARG A 40 -14.12 -7.85 -8.74
CA ARG A 40 -12.75 -7.89 -8.26
C ARG A 40 -12.58 -6.93 -7.10
N VAL A 41 -12.04 -7.42 -6.00
CA VAL A 41 -11.75 -6.64 -4.79
C VAL A 41 -10.33 -6.92 -4.35
N THR A 42 -9.67 -5.90 -3.81
CA THR A 42 -8.36 -6.02 -3.15
C THR A 42 -8.54 -5.77 -1.67
N GLU A 43 -8.16 -6.74 -0.87
CA GLU A 43 -8.11 -6.63 0.58
C GLU A 43 -6.67 -6.47 1.03
N SER A 44 -6.44 -5.47 1.84
CA SER A 44 -5.14 -5.20 2.44
C SER A 44 -5.19 -5.37 3.95
N ARG A 45 -4.22 -6.08 4.48
CA ARG A 45 -3.99 -6.12 5.92
C ARG A 45 -2.94 -5.11 6.26
N SER A 46 -3.29 -4.08 7.03
CA SER A 46 -2.39 -3.00 7.40
C SER A 46 -2.46 -2.70 8.90
N LEU A 47 -1.39 -2.10 9.40
CA LEU A 47 -1.25 -1.58 10.76
C LEU A 47 -0.92 -0.09 10.67
N CYS A 48 -1.53 0.71 11.52
CA CYS A 48 -1.18 2.12 11.70
C CYS A 48 -0.22 2.20 12.89
N LEU A 49 1.03 2.62 12.64
CA LEU A 49 2.09 2.63 13.64
C LEU A 49 2.68 4.02 13.77
N GLU A 50 2.86 4.46 15.02
CA GLU A 50 3.65 5.65 15.34
C GLU A 50 5.09 5.24 15.64
N GLY A 51 6.07 6.00 15.12
CA GLY A 51 7.47 5.68 15.31
C GLY A 51 8.42 6.83 15.03
N THR A 52 9.69 6.55 15.24
CA THR A 52 10.80 7.50 15.06
C THR A 52 11.53 7.18 13.75
N VAL A 53 11.87 8.23 13.03
CA VAL A 53 12.65 8.15 11.78
C VAL A 53 14.14 8.34 12.11
N ILE A 54 14.96 7.42 11.62
CA ILE A 54 16.43 7.49 11.67
C ILE A 54 16.94 7.60 10.23
N ARG A 55 17.83 8.58 9.98
CA ARG A 55 18.41 8.86 8.68
C ARG A 55 19.93 9.01 8.81
N ASP A 56 20.65 8.87 7.71
CA ASP A 56 22.06 9.24 7.65
C ASP A 56 22.15 10.75 7.35
N GLU A 57 22.51 11.51 8.36
CA GLU A 57 22.57 12.97 8.33
C GLU A 57 23.99 13.44 8.61
N ARG A 58 24.47 14.42 7.84
CA ARG A 58 25.80 15.02 8.01
C ARG A 58 25.67 16.51 8.18
N TYR A 59 26.23 17.05 9.27
CA TYR A 59 26.22 18.47 9.50
C TYR A 59 26.98 19.25 8.43
N VAL A 60 26.42 20.39 8.06
CA VAL A 60 27.09 21.48 7.38
C VAL A 60 27.48 22.47 8.45
N THR A 61 28.80 22.71 8.62
CA THR A 61 29.32 23.53 9.72
C THR A 61 29.93 24.82 9.19
N CYS A 62 29.73 25.93 9.93
CA CYS A 62 30.29 27.24 9.69
C CYS A 62 30.87 27.77 10.99
N SER A 63 32.13 28.23 10.98
CA SER A 63 32.80 28.70 12.18
C SER A 63 32.15 29.93 12.83
N ASP A 64 31.42 30.71 12.05
CA ASP A 64 30.91 32.02 12.47
C ASP A 64 29.37 31.98 12.75
N GLY A 65 28.77 30.81 12.60
CA GLY A 65 27.33 30.58 12.92
C GLY A 65 26.33 31.17 11.90
N GLU A 66 26.75 32.07 11.02
CA GLU A 66 25.91 32.71 10.01
C GLU A 66 26.36 32.34 8.59
N ALA A 67 25.42 31.92 7.77
CA ALA A 67 25.69 31.53 6.42
C ALA A 67 24.52 31.84 5.49
N TYR A 68 24.82 32.22 4.25
CA TYR A 68 23.87 32.25 3.15
C TYR A 68 23.79 30.87 2.50
N PHE A 69 22.58 30.44 2.17
CA PHE A 69 22.36 29.16 1.53
C PHE A 69 21.88 29.35 0.08
N PRO A 70 22.69 28.91 -0.91
CA PRO A 70 22.30 28.93 -2.31
C PRO A 70 21.29 27.85 -2.70
N PHE A 71 20.93 26.97 -1.77
CA PHE A 71 19.96 25.91 -1.92
C PHE A 71 18.77 26.08 -0.97
N ARG A 72 17.61 25.62 -1.41
CA ARG A 72 16.43 25.49 -0.56
C ARG A 72 16.43 24.13 0.13
N THR A 73 15.79 24.06 1.28
CA THR A 73 15.52 22.78 1.95
C THR A 73 14.77 21.84 1.00
N GLY A 74 15.24 20.60 0.87
CA GLY A 74 14.71 19.59 -0.04
C GLY A 74 15.38 19.54 -1.40
N GLU A 75 16.26 20.49 -1.74
CA GLU A 75 17.02 20.41 -2.98
C GLU A 75 18.16 19.40 -2.89
N ARG A 76 18.42 18.72 -4.01
CA ARG A 76 19.54 17.77 -4.11
C ARG A 76 20.84 18.51 -4.34
N VAL A 77 21.88 18.10 -3.59
CA VAL A 77 23.23 18.61 -3.72
C VAL A 77 24.21 17.47 -4.01
N ARG A 78 25.28 17.80 -4.70
CA ARG A 78 26.39 16.86 -4.95
C ARG A 78 27.44 17.00 -3.85
N GLY A 79 28.15 15.92 -3.55
CA GLY A 79 29.32 16.00 -2.67
C GLY A 79 30.37 16.99 -3.22
N GLY A 80 30.85 17.89 -2.36
CA GLY A 80 31.78 18.94 -2.75
C GLY A 80 31.13 20.15 -3.44
N GLU A 81 29.82 20.23 -3.59
CA GLU A 81 29.12 21.41 -4.07
C GLU A 81 29.03 22.49 -2.99
N VAL A 82 29.05 23.77 -3.35
CA VAL A 82 28.92 24.88 -2.39
C VAL A 82 27.51 24.90 -1.85
N VAL A 83 27.34 24.65 -0.56
CA VAL A 83 26.02 24.57 0.11
C VAL A 83 25.75 25.70 1.07
N ALA A 84 26.79 26.38 1.51
CA ALA A 84 26.68 27.58 2.31
C ALA A 84 27.83 28.53 2.00
N VAL A 85 27.63 29.83 2.20
CA VAL A 85 28.59 30.88 1.99
C VAL A 85 28.60 31.74 3.25
N ARG A 86 29.76 31.98 3.81
CA ARG A 86 29.92 32.87 4.96
C ARG A 86 29.47 34.29 4.60
N GLN A 87 28.90 34.98 5.55
CA GLN A 87 28.37 36.34 5.33
C GLN A 87 29.44 37.29 4.76
N GLU A 88 30.70 37.20 5.24
CA GLU A 88 31.82 37.99 4.77
C GLU A 88 32.22 37.76 3.30
N ALA A 89 31.88 36.58 2.76
CA ALA A 89 32.21 36.17 1.39
C ALA A 89 31.02 36.30 0.42
N LEU A 90 29.87 36.76 0.88
CA LEU A 90 28.64 36.76 0.10
C LEU A 90 28.74 37.68 -1.12
N GLU A 91 29.30 38.90 -0.97
CA GLU A 91 29.46 39.83 -2.08
C GLU A 91 30.37 39.29 -3.17
N ASP A 92 31.49 38.70 -2.78
CA ASP A 92 32.46 38.08 -3.72
C ASP A 92 31.82 36.90 -4.45
N TYR A 93 31.01 36.08 -3.71
CA TYR A 93 30.28 34.96 -4.28
C TYR A 93 29.23 35.40 -5.31
N LEU A 94 28.45 36.42 -5.01
CA LEU A 94 27.43 36.96 -5.92
C LEU A 94 28.06 37.57 -7.15
N SER A 95 29.14 38.35 -6.97
CA SER A 95 29.93 38.94 -8.07
C SER A 95 30.52 37.86 -8.99
N CYS A 96 30.99 36.74 -8.42
CA CYS A 96 31.50 35.62 -9.20
C CYS A 96 30.39 34.94 -10.01
N LEU A 97 29.19 34.74 -9.43
CA LEU A 97 28.05 34.21 -10.15
C LEU A 97 27.65 35.09 -11.34
N ASP A 98 27.59 36.39 -11.13
CA ASP A 98 27.27 37.37 -12.21
C ASP A 98 28.30 37.32 -13.33
N ALA A 99 29.59 37.33 -12.98
CA ALA A 99 30.68 37.25 -13.95
C ALA A 99 30.69 35.95 -14.75
N LYS A 100 30.24 34.87 -14.17
CA LYS A 100 30.20 33.52 -14.77
C LYS A 100 28.81 33.13 -15.33
N ASN A 101 27.89 34.07 -15.53
CA ASN A 101 26.53 33.81 -15.98
C ASN A 101 25.80 32.75 -15.15
N GLY A 102 25.92 32.79 -13.81
CA GLY A 102 25.32 31.88 -12.88
C GLY A 102 26.11 30.58 -12.63
N ALA A 103 27.28 30.40 -13.24
CA ALA A 103 28.10 29.24 -12.93
C ALA A 103 28.77 29.41 -11.55
N LYS A 104 28.67 28.38 -10.72
CA LYS A 104 29.23 28.39 -9.36
C LYS A 104 30.78 28.42 -9.41
N PRO A 105 31.44 29.10 -8.43
CA PRO A 105 32.90 29.11 -8.34
C PRO A 105 33.45 27.70 -8.10
N GLU A 106 34.63 27.45 -8.65
CA GLU A 106 35.36 26.20 -8.44
C GLU A 106 35.93 26.13 -7.01
N LYS A 107 36.25 24.91 -6.59
CA LYS A 107 36.81 24.67 -5.25
C LYS A 107 38.15 25.35 -5.10
N GLY A 108 38.26 26.30 -4.15
CA GLY A 108 39.45 27.07 -3.85
C GLY A 108 39.53 28.43 -4.59
N GLU A 109 38.58 28.74 -5.44
CA GLU A 109 38.52 30.03 -6.16
C GLU A 109 38.19 31.20 -5.24
N LEU A 110 37.28 30.97 -4.27
CA LEU A 110 36.88 31.93 -3.25
C LEU A 110 37.08 31.36 -1.85
N ARG A 111 37.36 32.23 -0.88
CA ARG A 111 37.37 31.90 0.54
C ARG A 111 35.94 32.01 1.11
N GLY A 112 35.69 31.37 2.26
CA GLY A 112 34.40 31.46 2.92
C GLY A 112 33.30 30.59 2.30
N LEU A 113 33.62 29.77 1.32
CA LEU A 113 32.71 28.80 0.76
C LEU A 113 32.67 27.50 1.60
N ILE A 114 31.49 27.00 1.89
CA ILE A 114 31.25 25.77 2.64
C ILE A 114 30.69 24.74 1.66
N TYR A 115 31.35 23.57 1.63
CA TYR A 115 31.06 22.52 0.67
C TYR A 115 30.27 21.41 1.33
N ALA A 116 29.34 20.77 0.57
CA ALA A 116 28.63 19.60 0.99
C ALA A 116 29.58 18.45 1.35
N PRO A 117 29.50 17.90 2.56
CA PRO A 117 30.35 16.78 2.97
C PRO A 117 30.08 15.50 2.16
N CYS A 118 28.86 15.36 1.63
CA CYS A 118 28.41 14.22 0.83
C CYS A 118 27.29 14.65 -0.13
N ALA A 119 26.90 13.77 -1.05
CA ALA A 119 25.73 13.98 -1.87
C ALA A 119 24.44 13.62 -1.10
N GLY A 120 23.37 14.39 -1.28
CA GLY A 120 22.12 14.14 -0.59
C GLY A 120 21.10 15.25 -0.78
N PHE A 121 20.17 15.37 0.15
CA PHE A 121 19.23 16.48 0.22
C PHE A 121 19.68 17.49 1.27
N PHE A 122 19.72 18.75 0.89
CA PHE A 122 20.04 19.85 1.80
C PHE A 122 18.86 20.18 2.71
N SER A 123 19.13 20.47 3.97
CA SER A 123 18.18 21.06 4.91
C SER A 123 18.91 22.01 5.85
N ASN A 124 18.34 23.18 6.08
CA ASN A 124 18.76 24.13 7.12
C ASN A 124 18.04 23.92 8.45
N TYR A 125 17.15 22.92 8.52
CA TYR A 125 16.46 22.57 9.76
C TYR A 125 17.28 21.57 10.56
N LEU A 126 17.65 21.94 11.78
CA LEU A 126 18.38 21.11 12.73
C LEU A 126 17.49 20.85 13.93
N ASP A 127 17.34 19.59 14.34
CA ASP A 127 16.52 19.16 15.47
C ASP A 127 17.32 18.50 16.60
N GLY A 128 18.63 18.42 16.44
CA GLY A 128 19.54 17.83 17.41
C GLY A 128 19.59 16.29 17.36
N TRP A 129 18.86 15.67 16.44
CA TRP A 129 18.81 14.22 16.28
C TRP A 129 19.62 13.73 15.07
N GLU A 130 20.48 14.58 14.52
CA GLU A 130 21.23 14.28 13.29
C GLU A 130 22.22 13.12 13.47
N GLU A 131 22.71 12.89 14.68
CA GLU A 131 23.62 11.79 15.02
C GLU A 131 22.90 10.53 15.55
N LEU A 132 21.55 10.54 15.53
CA LEU A 132 20.77 9.38 15.93
C LEU A 132 21.02 8.21 14.98
N SER A 133 21.31 7.05 15.54
CA SER A 133 21.51 5.79 14.82
C SER A 133 20.74 4.64 15.49
N LEU A 134 20.64 3.49 14.83
CA LEU A 134 20.06 2.28 15.45
C LEU A 134 20.90 1.80 16.67
N GLU A 135 22.19 2.10 16.69
CA GLU A 135 23.10 1.64 17.73
C GLU A 135 22.96 2.46 19.02
N ASN A 136 22.69 3.76 18.89
CA ASN A 136 22.59 4.68 20.03
C ASN A 136 21.14 5.05 20.40
N PHE A 137 20.14 4.46 19.77
CA PHE A 137 18.72 4.85 19.84
C PHE A 137 18.20 5.02 21.27
N ASP A 138 18.53 4.10 22.17
CA ASP A 138 18.02 4.12 23.55
C ASP A 138 18.73 5.11 24.48
N ALA A 139 19.96 5.48 24.17
CA ALA A 139 20.79 6.33 25.01
C ALA A 139 21.04 7.73 24.39
N PHE A 140 20.43 8.00 23.23
CA PHE A 140 20.70 9.24 22.51
C PHE A 140 20.09 10.45 23.19
N THR A 141 20.88 11.51 23.31
CA THR A 141 20.44 12.81 23.83
C THR A 141 20.59 13.84 22.70
N PRO A 142 19.51 14.52 22.29
CA PRO A 142 19.54 15.51 21.24
C PRO A 142 20.49 16.67 21.56
N SER A 143 21.34 17.03 20.60
CA SER A 143 22.20 18.20 20.69
C SER A 143 22.56 18.72 19.30
N VAL A 144 22.63 20.04 19.16
CA VAL A 144 23.10 20.70 17.92
C VAL A 144 24.43 21.34 18.20
N PRO A 145 25.50 21.03 17.44
CA PRO A 145 26.78 21.72 17.53
C PRO A 145 26.61 23.22 17.24
N GLU A 146 27.28 24.08 18.01
CA GLU A 146 27.17 25.54 17.88
C GLU A 146 27.54 26.07 16.47
N ASN A 147 28.43 25.35 15.80
CA ASN A 147 28.86 25.71 14.44
C ASN A 147 28.04 25.01 13.34
N ALA A 148 27.02 24.25 13.67
CA ALA A 148 26.16 23.61 12.68
C ALA A 148 25.15 24.62 12.12
N VAL A 149 25.12 24.78 10.81
CA VAL A 149 24.22 25.73 10.11
C VAL A 149 23.21 25.03 9.22
N GLY A 150 23.37 23.73 9.00
CA GLY A 150 22.47 22.91 8.20
C GLY A 150 22.94 21.46 8.17
N LYS A 151 22.26 20.66 7.37
CA LYS A 151 22.61 19.23 7.20
C LYS A 151 22.41 18.76 5.78
N ILE A 152 23.11 17.68 5.41
CA ILE A 152 22.85 16.87 4.23
C ILE A 152 22.30 15.53 4.68
N VAL A 153 21.16 15.16 4.13
CA VAL A 153 20.49 13.88 4.41
C VAL A 153 20.67 12.96 3.21
N GLN A 154 21.18 11.76 3.44
CA GLN A 154 21.53 10.83 2.37
C GLN A 154 20.98 9.42 2.60
N GLY A 155 21.02 8.61 1.53
CA GLY A 155 20.71 7.18 1.60
C GLY A 155 19.22 6.86 1.79
N GLY A 156 18.97 5.78 2.49
CA GLY A 156 17.67 5.38 2.96
C GLY A 156 17.43 5.81 4.40
N TRP A 157 16.28 5.42 4.94
CA TRP A 157 15.89 5.72 6.29
C TRP A 157 15.33 4.50 6.99
N PHE A 158 15.28 4.56 8.31
CA PHE A 158 14.70 3.53 9.15
C PHE A 158 13.51 4.10 9.91
N PHE A 159 12.48 3.30 10.03
CA PHE A 159 11.34 3.56 10.90
C PHE A 159 11.42 2.63 12.08
N VAL A 160 11.44 3.19 13.28
CA VAL A 160 11.51 2.45 14.53
C VAL A 160 10.23 2.70 15.32
N ALA A 161 9.47 1.65 15.59
CA ALA A 161 8.25 1.70 16.38
C ALA A 161 8.29 0.70 17.51
N ASP A 162 7.92 1.15 18.71
CA ASP A 162 7.72 0.27 19.87
C ASP A 162 6.25 -0.14 19.89
N THR A 163 5.97 -1.41 19.50
CA THR A 163 4.61 -1.92 19.37
C THR A 163 4.53 -3.43 19.52
N LYS A 164 3.47 -3.90 20.16
CA LYS A 164 3.13 -5.33 20.22
C LYS A 164 2.25 -5.78 19.05
N GLU A 165 1.59 -4.83 18.38
CA GLU A 165 0.67 -5.14 17.27
C GLU A 165 1.38 -5.73 16.05
N ALA A 166 2.68 -5.49 15.93
CA ALA A 166 3.50 -5.94 14.83
C ALA A 166 4.21 -7.30 15.07
N GLU A 167 3.88 -8.06 16.12
CA GLU A 167 4.56 -9.32 16.48
C GLU A 167 4.59 -10.34 15.34
N GLN A 168 3.63 -10.28 14.43
CA GLN A 168 3.53 -11.15 13.26
C GLN A 168 4.55 -10.84 12.16
N LEU A 169 5.15 -9.65 12.16
CA LEU A 169 6.15 -9.24 11.16
C LEU A 169 7.48 -9.95 11.41
N ARG A 170 8.03 -10.54 10.35
CA ARG A 170 9.28 -11.29 10.42
C ARG A 170 10.44 -10.52 9.79
N PRO A 171 11.65 -10.59 10.34
CA PRO A 171 12.84 -10.06 9.68
C PRO A 171 12.98 -10.59 8.25
N GLY A 172 13.30 -9.69 7.32
CA GLY A 172 13.38 -10.00 5.89
C GLY A 172 12.06 -9.82 5.13
N GLN A 173 10.92 -9.74 5.80
CA GLN A 173 9.61 -9.55 5.17
C GLN A 173 9.56 -8.19 4.45
N ARG A 174 9.01 -8.20 3.23
CA ARG A 174 8.67 -6.98 2.50
C ARG A 174 7.33 -6.46 2.97
N VAL A 175 7.25 -5.14 3.12
CA VAL A 175 6.04 -4.40 3.50
C VAL A 175 5.95 -3.13 2.68
N THR A 176 4.77 -2.55 2.59
CA THR A 176 4.58 -1.22 2.00
C THR A 176 4.33 -0.22 3.12
N LEU A 177 5.09 0.87 3.11
CA LEU A 177 4.87 2.01 4.00
C LEU A 177 4.08 3.07 3.25
N THR A 178 2.97 3.52 3.81
CA THR A 178 2.16 4.59 3.24
C THR A 178 2.13 5.77 4.19
N LEU A 179 2.53 6.93 3.69
CA LEU A 179 2.45 8.25 4.33
C LEU A 179 1.61 9.16 3.43
N LEU A 180 2.23 9.94 2.55
CA LEU A 180 1.59 10.65 1.44
C LEU A 180 1.56 9.75 0.19
N ASP A 181 2.69 9.12 -0.09
CA ASP A 181 2.86 8.10 -1.11
C ASP A 181 3.14 6.73 -0.48
N SER A 182 3.20 5.69 -1.29
CA SER A 182 3.47 4.32 -0.87
C SER A 182 4.86 3.88 -1.30
N TYR A 183 5.66 3.39 -0.35
CA TYR A 183 7.06 3.00 -0.56
C TYR A 183 7.29 1.55 -0.17
N GLY A 184 8.03 0.84 -1.01
CA GLY A 184 8.51 -0.50 -0.69
C GLY A 184 9.56 -0.48 0.41
N ALA A 185 9.36 -1.31 1.44
CA ALA A 185 10.23 -1.38 2.59
C ALA A 185 10.48 -2.82 3.06
N GLN A 186 11.43 -2.99 3.95
CA GLN A 186 11.80 -4.30 4.49
C GLN A 186 11.95 -4.24 6.00
N VAL A 187 11.36 -5.22 6.68
CA VAL A 187 11.54 -5.44 8.11
C VAL A 187 12.96 -5.90 8.36
N LEU A 188 13.74 -5.17 9.15
CA LEU A 188 15.09 -5.56 9.56
C LEU A 188 15.08 -6.38 10.84
N SER A 189 14.32 -5.92 11.83
CA SER A 189 14.18 -6.63 13.09
C SER A 189 12.79 -6.40 13.69
N ASN A 190 12.37 -7.35 14.50
CA ASN A 190 11.18 -7.27 15.33
C ASN A 190 11.46 -8.07 16.60
N ARG A 191 11.98 -7.41 17.64
CA ARG A 191 12.41 -8.05 18.88
C ARG A 191 12.02 -7.21 20.09
N GLY A 192 11.51 -7.86 21.12
CA GLY A 192 11.19 -7.19 22.39
C GLY A 192 10.13 -6.09 22.28
N GLY A 193 9.23 -6.17 21.28
CA GLY A 193 8.23 -5.15 21.02
C GLY A 193 8.74 -3.99 20.17
N ARG A 194 10.01 -4.01 19.74
CA ARG A 194 10.57 -2.99 18.83
C ARG A 194 10.66 -3.50 17.41
N LEU A 195 9.94 -2.83 16.52
CA LEU A 195 9.95 -3.03 15.09
C LEU A 195 10.90 -2.04 14.42
N VAL A 196 11.79 -2.53 13.56
CA VAL A 196 12.68 -1.71 12.71
C VAL A 196 12.42 -2.05 11.26
N ILE A 197 12.01 -1.04 10.50
CA ILE A 197 11.76 -1.15 9.05
C ILE A 197 12.76 -0.26 8.32
N ARG A 198 13.34 -0.76 7.23
CA ARG A 198 14.21 -0.01 6.33
C ARG A 198 13.46 0.37 5.07
N CYS A 199 13.49 1.66 4.72
CA CYS A 199 13.01 2.19 3.46
C CYS A 199 14.15 2.86 2.70
N ARG A 200 14.17 2.75 1.37
CA ARG A 200 15.20 3.34 0.50
C ARG A 200 14.68 4.52 -0.32
N GLU A 201 13.38 4.71 -0.33
CA GLU A 201 12.66 5.70 -1.14
C GLU A 201 11.94 6.70 -0.24
N GLY A 202 11.40 7.77 -0.81
CA GLY A 202 10.59 8.75 -0.10
C GLY A 202 11.35 9.62 0.90
N LEU A 203 12.69 9.70 0.82
CA LEU A 203 13.49 10.49 1.77
C LEU A 203 13.14 11.98 1.73
N SER A 204 12.79 12.52 0.55
CA SER A 204 12.36 13.92 0.38
C SER A 204 11.13 14.28 1.21
N ASP A 205 10.21 13.33 1.36
CA ASP A 205 8.90 13.57 1.97
C ASP A 205 8.99 13.59 3.50
N ILE A 206 10.05 12.96 4.02
CA ILE A 206 10.28 12.84 5.47
C ILE A 206 11.52 13.60 5.93
N LEU A 207 12.05 14.49 5.08
CA LEU A 207 13.37 15.11 5.26
C LEU A 207 13.57 15.75 6.63
N ASN A 208 12.54 16.41 7.17
CA ASN A 208 12.57 17.10 8.46
C ASN A 208 11.67 16.46 9.52
N ALA A 209 10.98 15.36 9.17
CA ALA A 209 10.11 14.67 10.09
C ALA A 209 10.93 13.71 10.96
N ARG A 210 10.77 13.77 12.29
CA ARG A 210 11.43 12.86 13.22
C ARG A 210 10.48 11.80 13.77
N ARG A 211 9.23 12.15 13.99
CA ARG A 211 8.17 11.22 14.36
C ARG A 211 7.10 11.19 13.30
N LEU A 212 6.65 10.02 12.96
CA LEU A 212 5.64 9.78 11.94
C LEU A 212 4.64 8.73 12.42
N THR A 213 3.42 8.89 11.95
CA THR A 213 2.42 7.83 11.94
C THR A 213 2.31 7.29 10.52
N LEU A 214 2.62 6.01 10.34
CA LEU A 214 2.63 5.34 9.04
C LEU A 214 1.61 4.22 9.00
N THR A 215 1.02 3.99 7.84
CA THR A 215 0.31 2.75 7.55
C THR A 215 1.31 1.73 6.97
N VAL A 216 1.46 0.61 7.67
CA VAL A 216 2.31 -0.51 7.24
C VAL A 216 1.41 -1.59 6.64
N THR A 217 1.41 -1.75 5.33
CA THR A 217 0.66 -2.81 4.64
C THR A 217 1.49 -4.09 4.63
N LEU A 218 0.94 -5.14 5.23
CA LEU A 218 1.60 -6.43 5.46
C LEU A 218 1.41 -7.39 4.30
N SER A 219 0.21 -7.38 3.74
CA SER A 219 -0.18 -8.21 2.62
C SER A 219 -1.36 -7.59 1.88
N GLU A 220 -1.39 -7.83 0.60
CA GLU A 220 -2.54 -7.53 -0.26
C GLU A 220 -2.98 -8.80 -0.94
N SER A 221 -4.28 -9.04 -0.96
CA SER A 221 -4.91 -10.15 -1.66
C SER A 221 -5.94 -9.58 -2.63
N SER A 222 -5.73 -9.76 -3.93
CA SER A 222 -6.66 -9.34 -4.97
C SER A 222 -7.31 -10.57 -5.60
N GLY A 223 -8.64 -10.56 -5.67
CA GLY A 223 -9.39 -11.68 -6.22
C GLY A 223 -10.86 -11.34 -6.45
N ILE A 224 -11.62 -12.32 -6.87
CA ILE A 224 -13.06 -12.19 -7.03
C ILE A 224 -13.73 -12.38 -5.67
N LYS A 225 -14.55 -11.41 -5.28
CA LYS A 225 -15.33 -11.45 -4.03
C LYS A 225 -16.50 -12.43 -4.16
N VAL A 226 -16.57 -13.38 -3.25
CA VAL A 226 -17.63 -14.38 -3.15
C VAL A 226 -18.21 -14.34 -1.74
N PRO A 227 -19.51 -14.06 -1.56
CA PRO A 227 -20.18 -14.17 -0.27
C PRO A 227 -20.08 -15.61 0.25
N LEU A 228 -19.96 -15.78 1.58
CA LEU A 228 -19.91 -17.14 2.17
C LEU A 228 -21.20 -17.92 1.92
N SER A 229 -22.34 -17.23 1.75
CA SER A 229 -23.63 -17.85 1.39
C SER A 229 -23.65 -18.50 0.01
N ALA A 230 -22.75 -18.09 -0.90
CA ALA A 230 -22.62 -18.67 -2.23
C ALA A 230 -21.54 -19.74 -2.33
N LEU A 231 -20.62 -19.79 -1.32
CA LEU A 231 -19.52 -20.74 -1.29
C LEU A 231 -20.01 -22.12 -0.85
N ARG A 232 -19.64 -23.15 -1.58
CA ARG A 232 -19.94 -24.55 -1.27
C ARG A 232 -18.65 -25.37 -1.18
N HIS A 233 -18.71 -26.41 -0.37
CA HIS A 233 -17.59 -27.34 -0.19
C HIS A 233 -18.07 -28.76 -0.47
N GLU A 234 -17.27 -29.51 -1.20
CA GLU A 234 -17.50 -30.91 -1.45
C GLU A 234 -16.16 -31.65 -1.31
N GLU A 235 -16.11 -32.63 -0.41
CA GLU A 235 -14.88 -33.33 -0.02
C GLU A 235 -13.79 -32.36 0.44
N ASN A 236 -12.93 -31.92 -0.44
CA ASN A 236 -11.79 -31.02 -0.15
C ASN A 236 -11.72 -29.83 -1.14
N GLU A 237 -12.75 -29.65 -1.98
CA GLU A 237 -12.80 -28.61 -2.98
C GLU A 237 -13.86 -27.56 -2.66
N ALA A 238 -13.48 -26.27 -2.81
CA ALA A 238 -14.42 -25.17 -2.75
C ALA A 238 -14.94 -24.85 -4.16
N TYR A 239 -16.24 -24.55 -4.27
CA TYR A 239 -16.85 -24.17 -5.55
C TYR A 239 -18.02 -23.22 -5.34
N VAL A 240 -18.42 -22.57 -6.42
CA VAL A 240 -19.64 -21.76 -6.53
C VAL A 240 -20.45 -22.22 -7.72
N TYR A 241 -21.75 -21.93 -7.73
CA TYR A 241 -22.54 -22.06 -8.95
C TYR A 241 -22.60 -20.71 -9.65
N VAL A 242 -22.41 -20.73 -10.97
CA VAL A 242 -22.52 -19.56 -11.83
C VAL A 242 -23.65 -19.77 -12.84
N LEU A 243 -24.39 -18.72 -13.14
CA LEU A 243 -25.43 -18.74 -14.17
C LEU A 243 -24.80 -18.38 -15.51
N LYS A 244 -24.75 -19.36 -16.43
CA LYS A 244 -24.18 -19.17 -17.78
C LYS A 244 -25.20 -19.56 -18.82
N ALA A 245 -25.59 -18.62 -19.67
CA ALA A 245 -26.64 -18.82 -20.68
C ALA A 245 -27.95 -19.41 -20.13
N GLY A 246 -28.32 -19.07 -18.89
CA GLY A 246 -29.53 -19.57 -18.21
C GLY A 246 -29.38 -20.96 -17.56
N LEU A 247 -28.19 -21.56 -17.58
CA LEU A 247 -27.89 -22.84 -16.94
C LEU A 247 -26.95 -22.64 -15.75
N GLU A 248 -27.15 -23.43 -14.71
CA GLU A 248 -26.27 -23.48 -13.53
C GLU A 248 -25.03 -24.33 -13.86
N GLU A 249 -23.86 -23.76 -13.68
CA GLU A 249 -22.59 -24.46 -13.91
C GLU A 249 -21.74 -24.44 -12.61
N LYS A 250 -21.27 -25.62 -12.19
CA LYS A 250 -20.35 -25.74 -11.05
C LYS A 250 -18.97 -25.17 -11.42
N CYS A 251 -18.53 -24.17 -10.69
CA CYS A 251 -17.26 -23.49 -10.90
C CYS A 251 -16.35 -23.71 -9.66
N PRO A 252 -15.32 -24.57 -9.74
CA PRO A 252 -14.36 -24.74 -8.66
C PRO A 252 -13.54 -23.48 -8.49
N VAL A 253 -13.23 -23.11 -7.23
CA VAL A 253 -12.52 -21.88 -6.85
C VAL A 253 -11.42 -22.16 -5.86
N GLU A 254 -10.34 -21.39 -5.94
CA GLU A 254 -9.25 -21.41 -4.97
C GLU A 254 -9.36 -20.18 -4.07
N ILE A 255 -9.57 -20.41 -2.76
CA ILE A 255 -9.69 -19.34 -1.77
C ILE A 255 -8.29 -18.79 -1.46
N ILE A 256 -8.09 -17.49 -1.64
CA ILE A 256 -6.83 -16.78 -1.33
C ILE A 256 -6.94 -15.90 -0.07
N TYR A 257 -8.16 -15.52 0.31
CA TYR A 257 -8.46 -14.76 1.52
C TYR A 257 -9.88 -15.06 1.97
N GLN A 258 -10.14 -15.06 3.28
CA GLN A 258 -11.47 -15.24 3.85
C GLN A 258 -11.62 -14.44 5.14
N ASN A 259 -12.78 -13.83 5.31
CA ASN A 259 -13.22 -13.19 6.55
C ASN A 259 -14.61 -13.73 6.96
N GLU A 260 -15.27 -13.08 7.91
CA GLU A 260 -16.57 -13.51 8.45
C GLU A 260 -17.74 -13.39 7.44
N ASN A 261 -17.61 -12.56 6.39
CA ASN A 261 -18.71 -12.22 5.49
C ASN A 261 -18.52 -12.78 4.08
N TYR A 262 -17.27 -12.87 3.60
CA TYR A 262 -16.94 -13.28 2.23
C TYR A 262 -15.54 -13.87 2.13
N CYS A 263 -15.26 -14.49 1.00
CA CYS A 263 -13.92 -14.86 0.62
C CYS A 263 -13.51 -14.19 -0.70
N LEU A 264 -12.20 -14.04 -0.90
CA LEU A 264 -11.62 -13.73 -2.20
C LEU A 264 -11.09 -15.01 -2.80
N VAL A 265 -11.46 -15.25 -4.04
CA VAL A 265 -10.99 -16.41 -4.78
C VAL A 265 -10.10 -15.97 -5.93
N ARG A 266 -9.15 -16.83 -6.30
CA ARG A 266 -8.26 -16.58 -7.45
C ARG A 266 -9.08 -16.44 -8.72
N GLU A 267 -8.80 -15.39 -9.49
CA GLU A 267 -9.42 -15.22 -10.79
C GLU A 267 -8.79 -16.19 -11.80
N ASP A 268 -9.51 -17.27 -12.07
CA ASP A 268 -9.15 -18.29 -13.06
C ASP A 268 -10.42 -18.69 -13.83
N LYS A 269 -11.17 -19.67 -13.33
CA LYS A 269 -12.45 -20.10 -13.93
C LYS A 269 -13.58 -19.14 -13.61
N LEU A 270 -13.60 -18.59 -12.37
CA LEU A 270 -14.50 -17.50 -11.98
C LEU A 270 -13.86 -16.17 -12.35
N ARG A 271 -14.55 -15.38 -13.19
CA ARG A 271 -14.08 -14.09 -13.69
C ARG A 271 -15.00 -12.97 -13.28
N GLU A 272 -14.47 -11.76 -13.27
CA GLU A 272 -15.25 -10.55 -13.05
C GLU A 272 -16.44 -10.44 -14.02
N GLY A 273 -17.61 -10.02 -13.51
CA GLY A 273 -18.85 -9.87 -14.26
C GLY A 273 -19.71 -11.13 -14.39
N MET A 274 -19.21 -12.33 -14.02
CA MET A 274 -20.01 -13.55 -14.02
C MET A 274 -21.08 -13.49 -12.92
N ALA A 275 -22.25 -14.10 -13.16
CA ALA A 275 -23.34 -14.16 -12.22
C ALA A 275 -23.17 -15.37 -11.29
N ILE A 276 -22.88 -15.12 -10.03
CA ILE A 276 -22.77 -16.12 -8.96
C ILE A 276 -24.16 -16.34 -8.36
N ILE A 277 -24.58 -17.58 -8.22
CA ILE A 277 -25.87 -17.96 -7.63
C ILE A 277 -25.73 -17.96 -6.11
N LEU A 278 -26.57 -17.18 -5.44
CA LEU A 278 -26.66 -17.17 -3.98
C LEU A 278 -27.50 -18.35 -3.51
N GLN A 279 -27.16 -18.89 -2.36
CA GLN A 279 -27.98 -19.94 -1.73
C GLN A 279 -29.24 -19.27 -1.17
N THR A 280 -30.39 -19.61 -1.72
CA THR A 280 -31.66 -19.24 -1.10
C THR A 280 -31.91 -20.15 0.11
N ASP A 281 -32.36 -19.62 1.25
CA ASP A 281 -32.65 -20.34 2.52
C ASP A 281 -33.74 -21.44 2.41
N LYS A 282 -34.13 -21.83 1.20
CA LYS A 282 -35.20 -22.79 0.93
C LYS A 282 -34.75 -24.27 0.90
N GLU A 283 -33.48 -24.57 1.10
CA GLU A 283 -32.97 -25.96 1.24
C GLU A 283 -32.49 -26.22 2.68
N LYS A 284 -33.42 -26.32 3.62
CA LYS A 284 -33.25 -26.98 4.90
C LYS A 284 -34.31 -28.08 5.06
#